data_3aab20c5246ca5ff875d5df674e16cb4
#
_entry.id   3aab20c5246ca5ff875d5df674e16cb4
#
_cell.length_a   1.000
_cell.length_b   1.000
_cell.length_c   1.000
_cell.angle_alpha   90.00
_cell.angle_beta   90.00
_cell.angle_gamma   90.00
#
_symmetry.space_group_name_H-M   'P 1'
#
loop_
_entity.id
_entity.type
_entity.pdbx_description
1 polymer ?
#
loop_
_entity_poly.entity_id
_entity_poly.type
_entity_poly.pdbx_seq_one_letter_code
_entity_poly.pdbx_strand_id
1 'polypeptide(L)'
;LPVLTFTAPADLCGDAGVQAGLGGGAPVGGIYSGTGVIDDGIGTTYSFDPVSAGVGTHTIQYDYTDGNGCSDFITDNVEVFALPVVAFTAPVDLCIDAGVQAGLVGGTPVGGVYSGTGVTDDGNGTTYSFDPAAAGVVTHTITYTFTDPNGCTSSNNDDVEVFTLPVVAFTAPADLCVDAGVQAGLGGGTPVGGIYSGTGVIDDGNGTTYSFDPVSAGVGTHTIQYDYTDGNGCSDFITDDVEVFALPVVTFTTPVDLCIDAGVQAGLGGGTPVGGVYSGTGITDDGNGSTYSFDPAAAGAGTHTTTYTFTDV
;
A
#
# COMPACT_ATOMS: atom_id res chain seq x y z
N LEU A 1 39.85 -46.33 -50.88
CA LEU A 1 39.34 -45.83 -49.61
C LEU A 1 37.83 -45.78 -49.67
N PRO A 2 37.14 -46.08 -48.58
CA PRO A 2 35.70 -45.93 -48.49
C PRO A 2 35.29 -44.47 -48.72
N VAL A 3 34.14 -44.22 -49.33
CA VAL A 3 33.55 -42.88 -49.43
C VAL A 3 32.61 -42.67 -48.25
N LEU A 4 32.95 -41.70 -47.42
CA LEU A 4 32.24 -41.43 -46.17
C LEU A 4 31.34 -40.20 -46.30
N THR A 5 30.23 -40.23 -45.57
CA THR A 5 29.39 -39.07 -45.31
C THR A 5 29.09 -39.00 -43.80
N PHE A 6 29.04 -37.80 -43.25
CA PHE A 6 28.64 -37.52 -41.87
C PHE A 6 28.16 -36.08 -41.78
N THR A 7 27.18 -35.85 -40.96
CA THR A 7 26.71 -34.50 -40.58
C THR A 7 26.50 -34.47 -39.07
N ALA A 8 27.14 -33.53 -38.44
CA ALA A 8 26.96 -33.26 -36.98
C ALA A 8 25.55 -32.83 -36.65
N PRO A 9 25.11 -32.90 -35.41
CA PRO A 9 23.85 -32.36 -34.96
C PRO A 9 23.81 -30.81 -35.12
N ALA A 10 22.62 -30.23 -35.02
CA ALA A 10 22.49 -28.78 -34.92
C ALA A 10 23.22 -28.24 -33.70
N ASP A 11 23.61 -26.99 -33.74
CA ASP A 11 24.23 -26.27 -32.63
C ASP A 11 23.33 -26.26 -31.40
N LEU A 12 23.91 -26.21 -30.22
CA LEU A 12 23.24 -26.41 -28.92
C LEU A 12 23.63 -25.36 -27.91
N CYS A 13 22.77 -25.12 -26.93
CA CYS A 13 23.13 -24.34 -25.76
C CYS A 13 23.91 -25.18 -24.75
N GLY A 14 24.78 -24.53 -23.97
CA GLY A 14 25.64 -25.19 -23.00
C GLY A 14 24.92 -25.94 -21.86
N ASP A 15 23.65 -25.69 -21.65
CA ASP A 15 22.77 -26.37 -20.69
C ASP A 15 21.83 -27.38 -21.33
N ALA A 16 21.90 -27.57 -22.65
CA ALA A 16 21.13 -28.61 -23.34
C ALA A 16 21.54 -29.97 -22.78
N GLY A 17 20.58 -30.80 -22.44
CA GLY A 17 20.86 -32.15 -21.93
C GLY A 17 21.59 -33.01 -22.98
N VAL A 18 22.08 -34.13 -22.56
CA VAL A 18 22.74 -35.11 -23.45
C VAL A 18 21.83 -35.43 -24.65
N GLN A 19 22.31 -35.19 -25.85
CA GLN A 19 21.65 -35.54 -27.09
C GLN A 19 21.96 -37.00 -27.44
N ALA A 20 21.03 -37.90 -27.24
CA ALA A 20 21.21 -39.33 -27.44
C ALA A 20 20.65 -39.80 -28.80
N GLY A 21 21.15 -40.89 -29.30
CA GLY A 21 20.69 -41.55 -30.55
C GLY A 21 21.01 -40.75 -31.80
N LEU A 22 22.02 -39.88 -31.73
CA LEU A 22 22.58 -39.17 -32.88
C LEU A 22 23.26 -40.22 -33.82
N GLY A 23 23.35 -39.89 -35.09
CA GLY A 23 23.98 -40.78 -36.09
C GLY A 23 24.40 -40.01 -37.34
N GLY A 24 24.30 -40.60 -38.54
CA GLY A 24 24.54 -39.94 -39.80
C GLY A 24 25.88 -40.33 -40.49
N GLY A 25 26.73 -41.10 -39.81
CA GLY A 25 27.90 -41.68 -40.46
C GLY A 25 27.49 -42.78 -41.45
N ALA A 26 27.98 -42.70 -42.65
CA ALA A 26 27.78 -43.74 -43.67
C ALA A 26 29.10 -43.99 -44.44
N PRO A 27 29.37 -45.28 -44.78
CA PRO A 27 28.62 -46.50 -44.46
C PRO A 27 28.50 -46.71 -42.91
N VAL A 28 27.47 -47.46 -42.44
CA VAL A 28 27.28 -47.78 -41.01
C VAL A 28 28.34 -48.75 -40.49
N GLY A 29 28.59 -48.75 -39.17
CA GLY A 29 29.55 -49.67 -38.53
C GLY A 29 30.88 -48.98 -38.14
N GLY A 30 30.96 -47.65 -38.23
CA GLY A 30 32.12 -46.91 -37.77
C GLY A 30 32.04 -46.50 -36.31
N ILE A 31 32.97 -45.68 -35.87
CA ILE A 31 33.16 -45.21 -34.49
C ILE A 31 33.11 -43.69 -34.48
N TYR A 32 32.34 -43.15 -33.54
CA TYR A 32 32.27 -41.71 -33.32
C TYR A 32 33.21 -41.30 -32.18
N SER A 33 33.92 -40.18 -32.41
CA SER A 33 34.84 -39.63 -31.41
C SER A 33 34.86 -38.11 -31.41
N GLY A 34 35.30 -37.51 -30.32
CA GLY A 34 35.38 -36.05 -30.14
C GLY A 34 35.11 -35.64 -28.70
N THR A 35 35.38 -34.39 -28.39
CA THR A 35 35.08 -33.85 -27.07
C THR A 35 33.55 -33.79 -26.87
N GLY A 36 33.05 -34.39 -25.76
CA GLY A 36 31.61 -34.49 -25.50
C GLY A 36 30.90 -35.64 -26.24
N VAL A 37 31.59 -36.36 -27.13
CA VAL A 37 31.05 -37.53 -27.84
C VAL A 37 31.12 -38.77 -26.97
N ILE A 38 30.04 -39.52 -26.91
CA ILE A 38 29.93 -40.83 -26.26
C ILE A 38 29.45 -41.83 -27.33
N ASP A 39 30.39 -42.62 -27.87
CA ASP A 39 30.06 -43.66 -28.83
C ASP A 39 29.40 -44.84 -28.08
N ASP A 40 28.27 -45.34 -28.58
CA ASP A 40 27.52 -46.42 -27.96
C ASP A 40 27.99 -47.81 -28.32
N GLY A 41 29.00 -47.90 -29.19
CA GLY A 41 29.67 -49.16 -29.60
C GLY A 41 28.89 -49.99 -30.57
N ILE A 42 27.75 -49.53 -31.11
CA ILE A 42 26.94 -50.28 -32.10
C ILE A 42 27.20 -49.86 -33.53
N GLY A 43 28.01 -48.83 -33.72
CA GLY A 43 28.46 -48.36 -35.02
C GLY A 43 27.39 -47.61 -35.86
N THR A 44 26.27 -47.27 -35.23
CA THR A 44 25.17 -46.56 -35.93
C THR A 44 24.83 -45.26 -35.26
N THR A 45 24.99 -45.19 -33.93
CA THR A 45 24.60 -44.04 -33.11
C THR A 45 25.65 -43.66 -32.09
N TYR A 46 25.54 -42.46 -31.57
CA TYR A 46 26.34 -41.88 -30.48
C TYR A 46 25.48 -40.90 -29.68
N SER A 47 26.01 -40.44 -28.58
CA SER A 47 25.46 -39.33 -27.81
C SER A 47 26.44 -38.17 -27.78
N PHE A 48 25.93 -36.96 -27.71
CA PHE A 48 26.73 -35.74 -27.51
C PHE A 48 26.26 -35.02 -26.24
N ASP A 49 27.21 -34.75 -25.34
CA ASP A 49 26.98 -34.04 -24.07
C ASP A 49 27.60 -32.63 -24.16
N PRO A 50 26.77 -31.58 -24.40
CA PRO A 50 27.26 -30.22 -24.49
C PRO A 50 27.86 -29.70 -23.17
N VAL A 51 27.40 -30.18 -22.02
CA VAL A 51 27.96 -29.80 -20.72
C VAL A 51 29.40 -30.29 -20.58
N SER A 52 29.66 -31.56 -20.94
CA SER A 52 31.01 -32.13 -20.92
C SER A 52 31.90 -31.59 -22.02
N ALA A 53 31.34 -31.22 -23.17
CA ALA A 53 32.07 -30.58 -24.26
C ALA A 53 32.56 -29.19 -23.86
N GLY A 54 31.69 -28.42 -23.18
CA GLY A 54 31.93 -27.02 -22.86
C GLY A 54 31.54 -26.07 -24.01
N VAL A 55 31.59 -24.78 -23.75
CA VAL A 55 31.26 -23.74 -24.75
C VAL A 55 32.35 -23.68 -25.83
N GLY A 56 31.93 -23.60 -27.11
CA GLY A 56 32.79 -23.49 -28.25
C GLY A 56 32.46 -24.47 -29.38
N THR A 57 33.30 -24.47 -30.43
CA THR A 57 33.14 -25.36 -31.57
C THR A 57 33.83 -26.70 -31.28
N HIS A 58 33.10 -27.78 -31.40
CA HIS A 58 33.58 -29.15 -31.16
C HIS A 58 33.51 -29.95 -32.46
N THR A 59 34.65 -30.58 -32.81
CA THR A 59 34.72 -31.46 -33.95
C THR A 59 34.33 -32.87 -33.56
N ILE A 60 33.37 -33.44 -34.30
CA ILE A 60 32.98 -34.83 -34.21
C ILE A 60 33.59 -35.56 -35.37
N GLN A 61 34.30 -36.65 -35.12
CA GLN A 61 34.93 -37.50 -36.12
C GLN A 61 34.18 -38.83 -36.22
N TYR A 62 33.93 -39.28 -37.46
CA TYR A 62 33.42 -40.60 -37.77
C TYR A 62 34.50 -41.38 -38.51
N ASP A 63 35.00 -42.45 -37.86
CA ASP A 63 36.02 -43.36 -38.41
C ASP A 63 35.34 -44.64 -38.92
N TYR A 64 35.68 -45.05 -40.15
CA TYR A 64 35.14 -46.26 -40.72
C TYR A 64 36.23 -47.10 -41.37
N THR A 65 36.13 -48.43 -41.18
CA THR A 65 37.01 -49.42 -41.81
C THR A 65 36.16 -50.40 -42.60
N ASP A 66 36.46 -50.55 -43.92
CA ASP A 66 35.74 -51.48 -44.79
C ASP A 66 36.14 -52.96 -44.57
N GLY A 67 35.38 -53.91 -45.18
CA GLY A 67 35.62 -55.31 -45.08
C GLY A 67 36.98 -55.76 -45.67
N ASN A 68 37.70 -54.89 -46.36
CA ASN A 68 39.06 -55.17 -46.88
C ASN A 68 40.19 -54.61 -45.97
N GLY A 69 39.79 -53.96 -44.86
CA GLY A 69 40.73 -53.36 -43.94
C GLY A 69 41.20 -51.98 -44.34
N CYS A 70 40.54 -51.28 -45.30
CA CYS A 70 40.84 -49.89 -45.67
C CYS A 70 40.06 -48.96 -44.75
N SER A 71 40.79 -48.04 -44.13
CA SER A 71 40.23 -47.07 -43.18
C SER A 71 40.26 -45.65 -43.75
N ASP A 72 39.23 -44.86 -43.40
CA ASP A 72 39.15 -43.44 -43.67
C ASP A 72 38.31 -42.77 -42.55
N PHE A 73 38.36 -41.45 -42.45
CA PHE A 73 37.56 -40.68 -41.50
C PHE A 73 36.97 -39.42 -42.14
N ILE A 74 35.89 -38.92 -41.54
CA ILE A 74 35.25 -37.66 -41.89
C ILE A 74 34.93 -36.91 -40.62
N THR A 75 34.97 -35.58 -40.66
CA THR A 75 34.66 -34.72 -39.53
C THR A 75 33.61 -33.69 -39.90
N ASP A 76 32.81 -33.31 -38.89
CA ASP A 76 31.91 -32.15 -38.96
C ASP A 76 31.86 -31.51 -37.58
N ASN A 77 31.41 -30.25 -37.51
CA ASN A 77 31.44 -29.45 -36.30
C ASN A 77 30.03 -29.23 -35.74
N VAL A 78 29.96 -29.19 -34.39
CA VAL A 78 28.82 -28.69 -33.64
C VAL A 78 29.29 -27.55 -32.75
N GLU A 79 28.54 -26.46 -32.68
CA GLU A 79 28.83 -25.34 -31.80
C GLU A 79 27.97 -25.45 -30.52
N VAL A 80 28.61 -25.25 -29.37
CA VAL A 80 27.97 -25.16 -28.06
C VAL A 80 27.99 -23.68 -27.63
N PHE A 81 26.84 -23.05 -27.63
CA PHE A 81 26.70 -21.66 -27.27
C PHE A 81 26.70 -21.47 -25.76
N ALA A 82 27.31 -20.37 -25.31
CA ALA A 82 27.20 -19.94 -23.93
C ALA A 82 25.79 -19.47 -23.64
N LEU A 83 25.32 -19.71 -22.39
CA LEU A 83 24.06 -19.10 -21.96
C LEU A 83 24.22 -17.59 -21.76
N PRO A 84 23.19 -16.80 -22.07
CA PRO A 84 23.22 -15.36 -21.82
C PRO A 84 23.34 -15.08 -20.31
N VAL A 85 24.15 -14.06 -19.98
CA VAL A 85 24.23 -13.56 -18.61
C VAL A 85 23.10 -12.59 -18.37
N VAL A 86 22.16 -12.94 -17.53
CA VAL A 86 20.96 -12.17 -17.23
C VAL A 86 21.08 -11.55 -15.83
N ALA A 87 20.74 -10.26 -15.71
CA ALA A 87 20.56 -9.58 -14.44
C ALA A 87 19.19 -8.92 -14.39
N PHE A 88 18.62 -8.86 -13.22
CA PHE A 88 17.34 -8.21 -12.95
C PHE A 88 17.35 -7.58 -11.55
N THR A 89 16.66 -6.44 -11.42
CA THR A 89 16.41 -5.78 -10.13
C THR A 89 14.93 -5.38 -10.09
N ALA A 90 14.22 -5.81 -9.06
CA ALA A 90 12.83 -5.47 -8.81
C ALA A 90 12.66 -3.99 -8.41
N PRO A 91 11.46 -3.42 -8.51
CA PRO A 91 11.15 -2.11 -7.94
C PRO A 91 11.27 -2.14 -6.41
N VAL A 92 11.24 -0.94 -5.80
CA VAL A 92 11.12 -0.82 -4.34
C VAL A 92 9.80 -1.41 -3.86
N ASP A 93 9.76 -1.79 -2.57
CA ASP A 93 8.57 -2.29 -1.92
C ASP A 93 7.42 -1.26 -1.95
N LEU A 94 6.19 -1.73 -1.96
CA LEU A 94 5.00 -0.95 -2.23
C LEU A 94 3.88 -1.23 -1.22
N CYS A 95 3.05 -0.22 -1.00
CA CYS A 95 1.77 -0.42 -0.33
C CYS A 95 0.73 -1.00 -1.29
N ILE A 96 -0.23 -1.76 -0.76
CA ILE A 96 -1.27 -2.42 -1.58
C ILE A 96 -2.11 -1.44 -2.40
N ASP A 97 -2.23 -0.20 -1.97
CA ASP A 97 -2.99 0.89 -2.61
C ASP A 97 -2.13 1.80 -3.51
N ALA A 98 -0.85 1.51 -3.70
CA ALA A 98 0.07 2.33 -4.49
C ALA A 98 -0.32 2.45 -5.98
N GLY A 99 -1.35 1.71 -6.40
CA GLY A 99 -1.79 1.65 -7.80
C GLY A 99 -0.78 0.96 -8.71
N VAL A 100 -1.18 0.80 -9.97
CA VAL A 100 -0.34 0.11 -10.96
C VAL A 100 0.94 0.91 -11.24
N GLN A 101 2.08 0.30 -11.02
CA GLN A 101 3.40 0.84 -11.37
C GLN A 101 3.72 0.46 -12.80
N ALA A 102 3.64 1.42 -13.71
CA ALA A 102 3.82 1.19 -15.15
C ALA A 102 5.20 1.65 -15.63
N GLY A 103 5.69 1.05 -16.72
CA GLY A 103 6.95 1.42 -17.36
C GLY A 103 8.18 1.04 -16.54
N LEU A 104 8.06 0.05 -15.65
CA LEU A 104 9.17 -0.49 -14.87
C LEU A 104 10.18 -1.15 -15.82
N VAL A 105 11.45 -1.11 -15.43
CA VAL A 105 12.58 -1.71 -16.12
C VAL A 105 13.43 -2.48 -15.11
N GLY A 106 14.48 -3.15 -15.56
CA GLY A 106 15.44 -3.78 -14.62
C GLY A 106 16.14 -4.99 -15.20
N GLY A 107 15.59 -5.56 -16.29
CA GLY A 107 16.18 -6.72 -16.95
C GLY A 107 17.28 -6.35 -17.94
N THR A 108 18.39 -7.06 -17.90
CA THR A 108 19.49 -6.95 -18.87
C THR A 108 20.00 -8.34 -19.27
N PRO A 109 20.33 -8.57 -20.57
CA PRO A 109 20.17 -7.70 -21.75
C PRO A 109 18.72 -7.36 -22.04
N VAL A 110 18.44 -6.26 -22.75
CA VAL A 110 17.07 -5.91 -23.20
C VAL A 110 16.56 -6.89 -24.25
N GLY A 111 15.23 -7.06 -24.35
CA GLY A 111 14.61 -7.98 -25.29
C GLY A 111 14.01 -9.24 -24.65
N GLY A 112 14.05 -9.34 -23.33
CA GLY A 112 13.45 -10.45 -22.59
C GLY A 112 12.00 -10.21 -22.18
N VAL A 113 11.48 -11.09 -21.35
CA VAL A 113 10.08 -11.15 -20.88
C VAL A 113 10.04 -11.14 -19.37
N TYR A 114 9.14 -10.35 -18.80
CA TYR A 114 8.88 -10.27 -17.36
C TYR A 114 7.68 -11.14 -16.99
N SER A 115 7.77 -11.81 -15.84
CA SER A 115 6.68 -12.65 -15.35
C SER A 115 6.67 -12.69 -13.81
N GLY A 116 5.49 -12.96 -13.24
CA GLY A 116 5.24 -13.03 -11.81
C GLY A 116 3.80 -12.68 -11.47
N THR A 117 3.40 -12.90 -10.21
CA THR A 117 2.07 -12.48 -9.75
C THR A 117 1.99 -10.95 -9.72
N GLY A 118 0.94 -10.37 -10.29
CA GLY A 118 0.78 -8.92 -10.41
C GLY A 118 1.62 -8.28 -11.53
N VAL A 119 2.45 -9.04 -12.25
CA VAL A 119 3.27 -8.55 -13.35
C VAL A 119 2.50 -8.63 -14.67
N THR A 120 2.58 -7.56 -15.45
CA THR A 120 2.15 -7.53 -16.85
C THR A 120 3.34 -7.09 -17.72
N ASP A 121 3.82 -7.97 -18.56
CA ASP A 121 4.85 -7.66 -19.55
C ASP A 121 4.27 -6.79 -20.68
N ASP A 122 4.93 -5.70 -21.04
CA ASP A 122 4.44 -4.76 -22.06
C ASP A 122 4.67 -5.29 -23.51
N GLY A 123 5.31 -6.45 -23.66
CA GLY A 123 5.59 -7.07 -24.96
C GLY A 123 6.62 -6.34 -25.81
N ASN A 124 7.33 -5.35 -25.27
CA ASN A 124 8.33 -4.55 -25.95
C ASN A 124 9.78 -4.97 -25.65
N GLY A 125 9.94 -5.98 -24.80
CA GLY A 125 11.23 -6.51 -24.33
C GLY A 125 12.03 -5.57 -23.41
N THR A 126 11.42 -4.49 -22.93
CA THR A 126 12.12 -3.46 -22.15
C THR A 126 11.41 -3.13 -20.86
N THR A 127 10.08 -3.01 -20.88
CA THR A 127 9.27 -2.54 -19.76
C THR A 127 8.19 -3.55 -19.37
N TYR A 128 7.72 -3.39 -18.14
CA TYR A 128 6.59 -4.13 -17.56
C TYR A 128 5.82 -3.22 -16.60
N SER A 129 4.67 -3.70 -16.17
CA SER A 129 3.89 -3.08 -15.11
C SER A 129 3.73 -4.05 -13.95
N PHE A 130 3.67 -3.51 -12.72
CA PHE A 130 3.36 -4.27 -11.52
C PHE A 130 2.14 -3.67 -10.82
N ASP A 131 1.15 -4.48 -10.52
CA ASP A 131 -0.07 -4.11 -9.80
C ASP A 131 -0.07 -4.74 -8.40
N PRO A 132 0.25 -3.95 -7.35
CA PRO A 132 0.28 -4.45 -5.97
C PRO A 132 -1.08 -4.93 -5.48
N ALA A 133 -2.19 -4.33 -5.95
CA ALA A 133 -3.54 -4.75 -5.57
C ALA A 133 -3.90 -6.13 -6.16
N ALA A 134 -3.49 -6.39 -7.40
CA ALA A 134 -3.67 -7.70 -8.04
C ALA A 134 -2.71 -8.75 -7.47
N ALA A 135 -1.50 -8.34 -7.08
CA ALA A 135 -0.52 -9.23 -6.46
C ALA A 135 -0.96 -9.71 -5.07
N GLY A 136 -1.44 -8.78 -4.23
CA GLY A 136 -1.81 -9.03 -2.84
C GLY A 136 -0.65 -8.81 -1.86
N VAL A 137 -0.99 -8.80 -0.56
CA VAL A 137 -0.05 -8.48 0.52
C VAL A 137 0.83 -9.68 0.84
N VAL A 138 2.02 -9.71 0.27
CA VAL A 138 3.10 -10.70 0.54
C VAL A 138 4.32 -10.31 -0.32
N THR A 139 5.45 -10.99 -0.12
CA THR A 139 6.60 -10.90 -1.03
C THR A 139 6.29 -11.63 -2.34
N HIS A 140 6.53 -10.97 -3.46
CA HIS A 140 6.34 -11.49 -4.82
C HIS A 140 7.65 -11.53 -5.57
N THR A 141 7.96 -12.68 -6.15
CA THR A 141 9.12 -12.85 -7.02
C THR A 141 8.76 -12.43 -8.45
N ILE A 142 9.53 -11.51 -9.00
CA ILE A 142 9.47 -11.12 -10.41
C ILE A 142 10.63 -11.78 -11.11
N THR A 143 10.36 -12.46 -12.23
CA THR A 143 11.36 -13.15 -13.03
C THR A 143 11.50 -12.46 -14.38
N TYR A 144 12.74 -12.19 -14.75
CA TYR A 144 13.12 -11.73 -16.09
C TYR A 144 13.81 -12.87 -16.85
N THR A 145 13.31 -13.22 -18.04
CA THR A 145 13.82 -14.28 -18.89
C THR A 145 14.29 -13.69 -20.22
N PHE A 146 15.50 -13.97 -20.60
CA PHE A 146 16.06 -13.52 -21.90
C PHE A 146 16.49 -14.71 -22.72
N THR A 147 16.15 -14.66 -24.03
CA THR A 147 16.58 -15.62 -25.05
C THR A 147 17.45 -14.90 -26.05
N ASP A 148 18.66 -15.40 -26.25
CA ASP A 148 19.61 -14.81 -27.19
C ASP A 148 19.27 -15.17 -28.67
N PRO A 149 19.96 -14.59 -29.65
CA PRO A 149 19.75 -14.94 -31.07
C PRO A 149 20.03 -16.39 -31.45
N ASN A 150 20.80 -17.11 -30.65
CA ASN A 150 21.09 -18.54 -30.85
C ASN A 150 19.99 -19.45 -30.24
N GLY A 151 19.01 -18.86 -29.56
CA GLY A 151 17.94 -19.59 -28.89
C GLY A 151 18.27 -20.04 -27.47
N CYS A 152 19.42 -19.63 -26.91
CA CYS A 152 19.79 -19.96 -25.53
C CYS A 152 19.08 -19.03 -24.55
N THR A 153 18.49 -19.61 -23.52
CA THR A 153 17.63 -18.90 -22.55
C THR A 153 18.25 -18.92 -21.17
N SER A 154 18.23 -17.79 -20.49
CA SER A 154 18.56 -17.66 -19.08
C SER A 154 17.56 -16.75 -18.38
N SER A 155 17.44 -16.88 -17.06
CA SER A 155 16.57 -16.05 -16.24
C SER A 155 17.26 -15.59 -14.96
N ASN A 156 16.81 -14.45 -14.45
CA ASN A 156 17.14 -13.97 -13.12
C ASN A 156 15.86 -13.42 -12.47
N ASN A 157 15.82 -13.41 -11.16
CA ASN A 157 14.67 -12.94 -10.40
C ASN A 157 15.10 -12.06 -9.24
N ASP A 158 14.17 -11.25 -8.77
CA ASP A 158 14.30 -10.45 -7.56
C ASP A 158 12.89 -10.24 -6.95
N ASP A 159 12.85 -9.86 -5.68
CA ASP A 159 11.62 -9.82 -4.92
C ASP A 159 11.15 -8.38 -4.68
N VAL A 160 9.83 -8.19 -4.66
CA VAL A 160 9.14 -6.97 -4.21
C VAL A 160 8.15 -7.33 -3.11
N GLU A 161 8.17 -6.61 -2.01
CA GLU A 161 7.20 -6.81 -0.94
C GLU A 161 6.02 -5.84 -1.09
N VAL A 162 4.81 -6.36 -0.93
CA VAL A 162 3.58 -5.55 -0.90
C VAL A 162 3.06 -5.51 0.53
N PHE A 163 3.03 -4.30 1.10
CA PHE A 163 2.59 -4.07 2.46
C PHE A 163 1.09 -3.77 2.56
N THR A 164 0.48 -4.18 3.67
CA THR A 164 -0.89 -3.78 4.01
C THR A 164 -0.91 -2.32 4.47
N LEU A 165 -2.06 -1.67 4.34
CA LEU A 165 -2.28 -0.39 4.98
C LEU A 165 -2.39 -0.56 6.50
N PRO A 166 -2.00 0.45 7.28
CA PRO A 166 -2.23 0.45 8.72
C PRO A 166 -3.73 0.47 9.03
N VAL A 167 -4.13 -0.20 10.11
CA VAL A 167 -5.51 -0.11 10.61
C VAL A 167 -5.60 1.09 11.54
N VAL A 168 -6.29 2.14 11.11
CA VAL A 168 -6.44 3.40 11.84
C VAL A 168 -7.77 3.42 12.58
N ALA A 169 -7.77 3.90 13.84
CA ALA A 169 -8.98 4.16 14.62
C ALA A 169 -8.87 5.52 15.31
N PHE A 170 -10.00 6.22 15.41
CA PHE A 170 -10.13 7.51 16.09
C PHE A 170 -11.58 7.72 16.52
N THR A 171 -11.78 8.46 17.61
CA THR A 171 -13.08 8.93 18.05
C THR A 171 -12.95 10.39 18.46
N ALA A 172 -13.80 11.23 17.89
CA ALA A 172 -13.87 12.65 18.20
C ALA A 172 -14.28 12.89 19.66
N PRO A 173 -14.01 14.07 20.23
CA PRO A 173 -14.50 14.45 21.55
C PRO A 173 -16.03 14.53 21.55
N ALA A 174 -16.63 14.58 22.75
CA ALA A 174 -18.05 14.84 22.86
C ALA A 174 -18.42 16.23 22.32
N ASP A 175 -19.66 16.39 21.86
CA ASP A 175 -20.22 17.65 21.41
C ASP A 175 -20.16 18.72 22.50
N LEU A 176 -20.03 20.00 22.10
CA LEU A 176 -19.79 21.09 23.04
C LEU A 176 -20.41 22.40 22.55
N CYS A 177 -20.62 23.35 23.47
CA CYS A 177 -21.07 24.68 23.13
C CYS A 177 -19.93 25.53 22.57
N VAL A 178 -20.26 26.53 21.76
CA VAL A 178 -19.28 27.43 21.12
C VAL A 178 -18.42 28.20 22.14
N ASP A 179 -18.88 28.39 23.37
CA ASP A 179 -18.15 29.08 24.45
C ASP A 179 -17.43 28.15 25.43
N ALA A 180 -17.35 26.84 25.14
CA ALA A 180 -16.71 25.86 26.02
C ALA A 180 -15.19 26.08 26.19
N GLY A 181 -14.61 27.00 25.43
CA GLY A 181 -13.17 27.26 25.41
C GLY A 181 -12.39 26.15 24.72
N VAL A 182 -11.09 26.39 24.54
CA VAL A 182 -10.20 25.45 23.85
C VAL A 182 -10.09 24.14 24.65
N GLN A 183 -10.42 23.03 24.02
CA GLN A 183 -10.24 21.68 24.57
C GLN A 183 -8.83 21.20 24.21
N ALA A 184 -7.94 21.13 25.18
CA ALA A 184 -6.54 20.77 24.99
C ALA A 184 -6.24 19.33 25.45
N GLY A 185 -5.22 18.71 24.87
CA GLY A 185 -4.75 17.38 25.22
C GLY A 185 -5.74 16.27 24.81
N LEU A 186 -6.57 16.53 23.82
CA LEU A 186 -7.40 15.53 23.17
C LEU A 186 -6.51 14.54 22.41
N GLY A 187 -7.02 13.32 22.17
CA GLY A 187 -6.28 12.29 21.48
C GLY A 187 -7.20 11.19 21.01
N GLY A 188 -6.71 9.95 20.99
CA GLY A 188 -7.51 8.75 20.67
C GLY A 188 -7.21 8.14 19.31
N GLY A 189 -6.38 8.79 18.50
CA GLY A 189 -5.88 8.19 17.26
C GLY A 189 -4.96 6.99 17.55
N THR A 190 -5.20 5.89 16.90
CA THR A 190 -4.39 4.68 16.96
C THR A 190 -4.14 4.11 15.59
N PRO A 191 -2.90 3.61 15.29
CA PRO A 191 -1.68 3.66 16.12
C PRO A 191 -1.25 5.09 16.47
N VAL A 192 -0.46 5.31 17.52
CA VAL A 192 0.08 6.64 17.86
C VAL A 192 1.16 7.06 16.87
N GLY A 193 1.34 8.36 16.69
CA GLY A 193 2.34 8.92 15.77
C GLY A 193 1.76 9.59 14.52
N GLY A 194 0.43 9.65 14.41
CA GLY A 194 -0.25 10.32 13.31
C GLY A 194 -0.46 11.82 13.52
N ILE A 195 -1.22 12.44 12.64
CA ILE A 195 -1.47 13.87 12.57
C ILE A 195 -2.98 14.12 12.60
N TYR A 196 -3.41 15.08 13.43
CA TYR A 196 -4.80 15.50 13.50
C TYR A 196 -5.02 16.75 12.64
N SER A 197 -6.15 16.79 11.92
CA SER A 197 -6.52 17.92 11.07
C SER A 197 -8.03 18.15 11.06
N GLY A 198 -8.46 19.36 10.71
CA GLY A 198 -9.87 19.77 10.63
C GLY A 198 -10.06 21.22 11.03
N THR A 199 -11.29 21.74 10.81
CA THR A 199 -11.63 23.11 11.22
C THR A 199 -11.67 23.20 12.74
N GLY A 200 -10.93 24.14 13.33
CA GLY A 200 -10.80 24.29 14.79
C GLY A 200 -9.80 23.34 15.45
N VAL A 201 -9.20 22.41 14.69
CA VAL A 201 -8.17 21.49 15.17
C VAL A 201 -6.78 22.14 15.13
N ILE A 202 -6.02 21.95 16.19
CA ILE A 202 -4.60 22.32 16.28
C ILE A 202 -3.84 21.08 16.72
N ASP A 203 -3.09 20.49 15.80
CA ASP A 203 -2.22 19.34 16.11
C ASP A 203 -1.05 19.81 17.00
N ASP A 204 -0.78 19.06 18.07
CA ASP A 204 0.29 19.42 19.02
C ASP A 204 1.69 19.02 18.52
N GLY A 205 1.80 18.37 17.35
CA GLY A 205 3.05 17.95 16.72
C GLY A 205 3.78 16.81 17.46
N ASN A 206 3.12 16.15 18.41
CA ASN A 206 3.70 15.08 19.22
C ASN A 206 3.22 13.66 18.80
N GLY A 207 2.34 13.59 17.78
CA GLY A 207 1.76 12.36 17.25
C GLY A 207 0.77 11.66 18.19
N THR A 208 0.35 12.31 19.29
CA THR A 208 -0.56 11.70 20.29
C THR A 208 -1.74 12.58 20.65
N THR A 209 -1.55 13.90 20.67
CA THR A 209 -2.57 14.83 21.11
C THR A 209 -2.79 15.99 20.15
N TYR A 210 -3.94 16.60 20.28
CA TYR A 210 -4.35 17.82 19.59
C TYR A 210 -5.21 18.69 20.52
N SER A 211 -5.51 19.90 20.11
CA SER A 211 -6.46 20.80 20.72
C SER A 211 -7.60 21.12 19.76
N PHE A 212 -8.81 21.30 20.29
CA PHE A 212 -9.97 21.74 19.53
C PHE A 212 -10.50 23.06 20.07
N ASP A 213 -10.61 24.08 19.19
CA ASP A 213 -11.15 25.39 19.53
C ASP A 213 -12.56 25.59 18.92
N PRO A 214 -13.63 25.46 19.70
CA PRO A 214 -14.99 25.60 19.21
C PRO A 214 -15.33 27.00 18.71
N VAL A 215 -14.64 28.05 19.19
CA VAL A 215 -14.82 29.41 18.69
C VAL A 215 -14.28 29.53 17.27
N SER A 216 -13.09 29.02 17.02
CA SER A 216 -12.49 29.01 15.69
C SER A 216 -13.22 28.08 14.71
N ALA A 217 -13.76 26.97 15.21
CA ALA A 217 -14.58 26.07 14.41
C ALA A 217 -15.88 26.72 13.96
N GLY A 218 -16.55 27.43 14.92
CA GLY A 218 -17.88 27.98 14.72
C GLY A 218 -18.98 26.97 15.03
N VAL A 219 -20.22 27.42 15.00
CA VAL A 219 -21.42 26.59 15.23
C VAL A 219 -21.65 25.63 14.05
N GLY A 220 -21.89 24.36 14.33
CA GLY A 220 -22.18 23.30 13.35
C GLY A 220 -21.36 22.04 13.56
N THR A 221 -21.49 21.10 12.63
CA THR A 221 -20.75 19.85 12.63
C THR A 221 -19.38 20.04 11.99
N HIS A 222 -18.33 19.59 12.65
CA HIS A 222 -16.94 19.69 12.20
C HIS A 222 -16.29 18.31 12.16
N THR A 223 -15.74 17.95 11.01
CA THR A 223 -15.02 16.69 10.82
C THR A 223 -13.58 16.86 11.30
N ILE A 224 -13.13 15.94 12.15
CA ILE A 224 -11.75 15.78 12.59
C ILE A 224 -11.19 14.56 11.87
N GLN A 225 -10.05 14.70 11.23
CA GLN A 225 -9.33 13.62 10.55
C GLN A 225 -8.07 13.26 11.31
N TYR A 226 -7.80 11.98 11.41
CA TYR A 226 -6.54 11.43 11.92
C TYR A 226 -5.87 10.64 10.81
N ASP A 227 -4.69 11.08 10.39
CA ASP A 227 -3.84 10.48 9.37
C ASP A 227 -2.68 9.75 10.04
N TYR A 228 -2.41 8.52 9.62
CA TYR A 228 -1.27 7.74 10.13
C TYR A 228 -0.47 7.11 8.99
N THR A 229 0.85 7.17 9.11
CA THR A 229 1.81 6.52 8.21
C THR A 229 2.65 5.54 9.02
N ASP A 230 2.73 4.30 8.59
CA ASP A 230 3.50 3.27 9.27
C ASP A 230 5.00 3.31 8.92
N GLY A 231 5.78 2.37 9.51
CA GLY A 231 7.22 2.27 9.28
C GLY A 231 7.62 1.86 7.87
N ASN A 232 6.70 1.34 7.06
CA ASN A 232 6.91 0.96 5.66
C ASN A 232 6.54 2.11 4.69
N GLY A 233 6.00 3.20 5.22
CA GLY A 233 5.53 4.34 4.44
C GLY A 233 4.09 4.22 3.93
N CYS A 234 3.35 3.20 4.37
CA CYS A 234 1.93 3.04 4.03
C CYS A 234 1.07 3.92 4.93
N SER A 235 0.13 4.64 4.32
CA SER A 235 -0.72 5.61 5.02
C SER A 235 -2.19 5.24 4.91
N ASP A 236 -2.92 5.51 5.98
CA ASP A 236 -4.38 5.45 6.00
C ASP A 236 -4.92 6.54 6.93
N PHE A 237 -6.20 6.88 6.82
CA PHE A 237 -6.84 7.88 7.64
C PHE A 237 -8.24 7.46 8.07
N ILE A 238 -8.72 8.11 9.13
CA ILE A 238 -10.10 7.98 9.60
C ILE A 238 -10.63 9.36 9.98
N THR A 239 -11.93 9.56 9.86
CA THR A 239 -12.61 10.79 10.26
C THR A 239 -13.72 10.48 11.24
N ASP A 240 -13.98 11.44 12.16
CA ASP A 240 -15.13 11.44 13.04
C ASP A 240 -15.58 12.89 13.28
N ASP A 241 -16.84 13.09 13.64
CA ASP A 241 -17.45 14.40 13.73
C ASP A 241 -17.65 14.84 15.18
N VAL A 242 -17.52 16.17 15.40
CA VAL A 242 -17.91 16.85 16.64
C VAL A 242 -18.90 17.96 16.31
N GLU A 243 -20.00 18.09 17.08
CA GLU A 243 -20.96 19.17 16.91
C GLU A 243 -20.67 20.30 17.89
N VAL A 244 -20.64 21.53 17.38
CA VAL A 244 -20.54 22.76 18.16
C VAL A 244 -21.89 23.44 18.20
N PHE A 245 -22.50 23.49 19.38
CA PHE A 245 -23.80 24.09 19.58
C PHE A 245 -23.72 25.61 19.76
N ALA A 246 -24.72 26.32 19.25
CA ALA A 246 -24.89 27.72 19.52
C ALA A 246 -25.37 27.94 20.98
N LEU A 247 -24.99 29.08 21.56
CA LEU A 247 -25.56 29.48 22.85
C LEU A 247 -27.04 29.79 22.72
N PRO A 248 -27.85 29.46 23.72
CA PRO A 248 -29.26 29.84 23.74
C PRO A 248 -29.42 31.35 23.81
N VAL A 249 -30.37 31.87 23.03
CA VAL A 249 -30.72 33.29 23.09
C VAL A 249 -31.67 33.50 24.27
N VAL A 250 -31.15 34.06 25.36
CA VAL A 250 -31.94 34.35 26.56
C VAL A 250 -32.48 35.78 26.52
N THR A 251 -33.78 35.92 26.77
CA THR A 251 -34.44 37.21 26.97
C THR A 251 -35.20 37.25 28.29
N PHE A 252 -35.26 38.40 28.89
CA PHE A 252 -35.99 38.61 30.12
C PHE A 252 -36.72 39.99 30.10
N THR A 253 -37.96 39.99 30.54
CA THR A 253 -38.74 41.22 30.67
C THR A 253 -38.91 41.55 32.15
N THR A 254 -38.39 42.66 32.60
CA THR A 254 -38.52 43.12 33.99
C THR A 254 -39.96 43.45 34.35
N PRO A 255 -40.40 43.18 35.58
CA PRO A 255 -41.70 43.63 36.06
C PRO A 255 -41.76 45.18 36.16
N VAL A 256 -42.92 45.70 36.36
CA VAL A 256 -43.11 47.13 36.64
C VAL A 256 -42.60 47.52 38.03
N ASP A 257 -42.22 48.78 38.18
CA ASP A 257 -41.78 49.30 39.49
C ASP A 257 -42.89 49.15 40.56
N LEU A 258 -42.45 48.82 41.76
CA LEU A 258 -43.34 48.52 42.89
C LEU A 258 -43.06 49.43 44.09
N CYS A 259 -44.07 49.75 44.89
CA CYS A 259 -43.89 50.37 46.20
C CYS A 259 -43.40 49.33 47.22
N ILE A 260 -42.61 49.78 48.22
CA ILE A 260 -42.05 48.89 49.24
C ILE A 260 -43.11 48.15 50.07
N ASP A 261 -44.32 48.71 50.15
CA ASP A 261 -45.47 48.15 50.85
C ASP A 261 -46.47 47.40 49.95
N ALA A 262 -46.10 47.11 48.69
CA ALA A 262 -46.98 46.44 47.72
C ALA A 262 -47.23 44.96 48.05
N GLY A 263 -46.56 44.41 49.08
CA GLY A 263 -46.59 42.97 49.41
C GLY A 263 -45.89 42.10 48.40
N VAL A 264 -45.79 40.80 48.71
CA VAL A 264 -45.13 39.82 47.82
C VAL A 264 -45.90 39.67 46.53
N GLN A 265 -45.22 39.86 45.40
CA GLN A 265 -45.76 39.64 44.08
C GLN A 265 -45.40 38.25 43.60
N ALA A 266 -46.37 37.35 43.50
CA ALA A 266 -46.15 35.96 43.08
C ALA A 266 -46.53 35.74 41.62
N GLY A 267 -45.95 34.72 41.00
CA GLY A 267 -46.24 34.30 39.63
C GLY A 267 -45.71 35.28 38.58
N LEU A 268 -44.70 36.07 38.95
CA LEU A 268 -43.96 36.86 37.98
C LEU A 268 -43.16 35.94 37.06
N GLY A 269 -42.88 36.37 35.86
CA GLY A 269 -42.14 35.60 34.85
C GLY A 269 -41.47 36.52 33.80
N GLY A 270 -41.28 36.03 32.61
CA GLY A 270 -40.75 36.80 31.48
C GLY A 270 -39.39 36.36 30.96
N GLY A 271 -38.78 35.34 31.56
CA GLY A 271 -37.58 34.66 31.03
C GLY A 271 -37.94 33.70 29.89
N THR A 272 -37.23 33.79 28.82
CA THR A 272 -37.32 32.83 27.69
C THR A 272 -35.93 32.46 27.23
N PRO A 273 -35.68 31.18 26.85
CA PRO A 273 -36.60 30.02 26.90
C PRO A 273 -37.04 29.67 28.35
N VAL A 274 -38.15 28.96 28.50
CA VAL A 274 -38.62 28.48 29.82
C VAL A 274 -37.74 27.37 30.34
N GLY A 275 -37.64 27.19 31.64
CA GLY A 275 -36.81 26.18 32.26
C GLY A 275 -35.58 26.73 33.01
N GLY A 276 -35.40 28.06 32.99
CA GLY A 276 -34.31 28.72 33.71
C GLY A 276 -34.65 29.03 35.19
N VAL A 277 -33.73 29.71 35.86
CA VAL A 277 -33.77 30.05 37.27
C VAL A 277 -33.69 31.56 37.45
N TYR A 278 -34.56 32.10 38.32
CA TYR A 278 -34.56 33.49 38.70
C TYR A 278 -33.81 33.73 40.00
N SER A 279 -33.03 34.81 40.03
CA SER A 279 -32.25 35.19 41.21
C SER A 279 -32.13 36.72 41.35
N GLY A 280 -31.89 37.17 42.58
CA GLY A 280 -31.74 38.58 42.91
C GLY A 280 -32.21 38.88 44.34
N THR A 281 -31.98 40.13 44.80
CA THR A 281 -32.43 40.55 46.12
C THR A 281 -33.96 40.64 46.18
N GLY A 282 -34.59 39.98 47.16
CA GLY A 282 -36.06 39.88 47.28
C GLY A 282 -36.70 38.92 46.27
N ILE A 283 -35.93 38.18 45.46
CA ILE A 283 -36.41 37.18 44.50
C ILE A 283 -36.44 35.82 45.18
N THR A 284 -37.54 35.08 45.00
CA THR A 284 -37.66 33.67 45.29
C THR A 284 -38.10 32.95 44.04
N ASP A 285 -37.24 32.10 43.47
CA ASP A 285 -37.56 31.24 42.33
C ASP A 285 -38.58 30.18 42.76
N ASP A 286 -39.63 29.98 41.96
CA ASP A 286 -40.68 29.01 42.26
C ASP A 286 -40.31 27.55 41.95
N GLY A 287 -39.10 27.31 41.38
CA GLY A 287 -38.59 25.99 41.05
C GLY A 287 -39.27 25.30 39.87
N ASN A 288 -40.10 26.03 39.12
CA ASN A 288 -40.88 25.51 37.99
C ASN A 288 -40.29 25.92 36.62
N GLY A 289 -39.16 26.66 36.62
CA GLY A 289 -38.50 27.17 35.41
C GLY A 289 -39.23 28.25 34.64
N SER A 290 -40.35 28.80 35.21
CA SER A 290 -41.22 29.74 34.49
C SER A 290 -41.56 30.98 35.27
N THR A 291 -41.68 30.86 36.60
CA THR A 291 -42.15 31.94 37.47
C THR A 291 -41.28 32.12 38.73
N TYR A 292 -41.39 33.29 39.31
CA TYR A 292 -40.76 33.67 40.57
C TYR A 292 -41.66 34.58 41.37
N SER A 293 -41.35 34.78 42.63
CA SER A 293 -41.95 35.75 43.50
C SER A 293 -40.95 36.85 43.86
N PHE A 294 -41.42 38.11 43.95
CA PHE A 294 -40.64 39.25 44.41
C PHE A 294 -41.25 39.86 45.67
N ASP A 295 -40.46 40.05 46.71
CA ASP A 295 -40.84 40.72 47.94
C ASP A 295 -40.16 42.10 48.03
N PRO A 296 -40.91 43.20 47.76
CA PRO A 296 -40.38 44.56 47.83
C PRO A 296 -39.90 44.94 49.23
N ALA A 297 -40.55 44.41 50.30
CA ALA A 297 -40.12 44.71 51.66
C ALA A 297 -38.79 44.03 52.04
N ALA A 298 -38.55 42.82 51.57
CA ALA A 298 -37.29 42.13 51.74
C ALA A 298 -36.17 42.72 50.87
N ALA A 299 -36.50 43.21 49.69
CA ALA A 299 -35.55 43.92 48.81
C ALA A 299 -35.12 45.27 49.34
N GLY A 300 -36.03 46.02 49.94
CA GLY A 300 -35.80 47.38 50.39
C GLY A 300 -36.04 48.40 49.29
N ALA A 301 -35.99 49.71 49.69
CA ALA A 301 -36.15 50.79 48.70
C ALA A 301 -34.88 50.96 47.83
N GLY A 302 -35.02 50.96 46.51
CA GLY A 302 -33.91 51.12 45.58
C GLY A 302 -34.11 50.35 44.26
N THR A 303 -33.06 50.34 43.41
CA THR A 303 -33.03 49.55 42.18
C THR A 303 -32.42 48.19 42.48
N HIS A 304 -33.15 47.15 42.13
CA HIS A 304 -32.69 45.74 42.35
C HIS A 304 -32.56 45.06 40.98
N THR A 305 -31.46 44.25 40.82
CA THR A 305 -31.23 43.45 39.61
C THR A 305 -31.93 42.10 39.80
N THR A 306 -32.76 41.73 38.84
CA THR A 306 -33.28 40.38 38.64
C THR A 306 -32.50 39.70 37.53
N THR A 307 -31.97 38.56 37.81
CA THR A 307 -31.22 37.76 36.84
C THR A 307 -32.02 36.50 36.47
N TYR A 308 -32.17 36.22 35.19
CA TYR A 308 -32.69 34.96 34.68
C TYR A 308 -31.54 34.20 34.01
N THR A 309 -31.29 32.98 34.49
CA THR A 309 -30.23 32.09 33.96
C THR A 309 -30.89 30.87 33.33
N PHE A 310 -30.54 30.57 32.10
CA PHE A 310 -30.99 29.38 31.36
C PHE A 310 -29.78 28.53 31.00
N THR A 311 -29.89 27.22 31.19
CA THR A 311 -28.87 26.22 30.72
C THR A 311 -29.59 25.34 29.73
N ASP A 312 -29.03 25.22 28.52
CA ASP A 312 -29.45 24.26 27.51
C ASP A 312 -28.98 22.85 27.87
N VAL A 313 -29.73 21.81 27.43
CA VAL A 313 -29.51 20.39 27.86
C VAL A 313 -29.02 19.60 26.65
#